data_d9c1e6ed0db129abd837b605b80a3825
#
_entry.id   d9c1e6ed0db129abd837b605b80a3825
#
_cell.length_a   1.000
_cell.length_b   1.000
_cell.length_c   1.000
_cell.angle_alpha   90.00
_cell.angle_beta   90.00
_cell.angle_gamma   90.00
#
_symmetry.space_group_name_H-M   'P 1'
#
loop_
_entity.id
_entity.type
_entity.pdbx_description
1 polymer ?
#
loop_
_entity_poly.entity_id
_entity_poly.type
_entity_poly.pdbx_seq_one_letter_code
_entity_poly.pdbx_strand_id
1 'polypeptide(L)'
;MDYNGTAYVTGGVLIAAGSGGMAQNFGESGSTQGSILLTYNETMTGTVRVLDANGTVLAEYTPTKEYRSVVVTAPGMVSGGTYTVEGGSDSREITLSGLIYGTSGMDGMAGPGGMGGMGGQGGQAPSDGGGMGTPPDGTMGDPPSGGPGGTPPDRPQGTSN
;
A
#
# COMPACT_ATOMS: atom_id res chain seq x y z
N MET A 1 3.81 -7.30 -2.10
CA MET A 1 5.17 -7.00 -2.59
C MET A 1 5.58 -5.69 -1.94
N ASP A 2 6.86 -5.44 -1.84
CA ASP A 2 7.43 -4.19 -1.33
C ASP A 2 8.61 -3.83 -2.24
N TYR A 3 8.61 -2.61 -2.80
CA TYR A 3 9.63 -2.15 -3.74
C TYR A 3 9.75 -0.63 -3.73
N ASN A 4 10.94 -0.13 -4.06
CA ASN A 4 11.18 1.30 -4.26
C ASN A 4 11.13 1.61 -5.75
N GLY A 5 10.25 2.55 -6.15
CA GLY A 5 10.08 2.97 -7.53
C GLY A 5 8.75 2.52 -8.12
N THR A 6 8.70 2.24 -9.42
CA THR A 6 7.48 1.81 -10.13
C THR A 6 7.65 0.39 -10.64
N ALA A 7 6.68 -0.47 -10.34
CA ALA A 7 6.57 -1.80 -10.93
C ALA A 7 5.33 -1.86 -11.82
N TYR A 8 5.40 -2.60 -12.91
CA TYR A 8 4.27 -2.84 -13.81
C TYR A 8 4.24 -4.29 -14.24
N VAL A 9 3.06 -4.76 -14.66
CA VAL A 9 2.85 -6.15 -15.09
C VAL A 9 2.40 -6.17 -16.55
N THR A 10 3.14 -6.91 -17.38
CA THR A 10 2.88 -7.05 -18.81
C THR A 10 2.44 -8.46 -19.19
N GLY A 11 2.44 -9.38 -18.23
CA GLY A 11 2.02 -10.77 -18.45
C GLY A 11 2.49 -11.71 -17.35
N GLY A 12 2.09 -12.96 -17.45
CA GLY A 12 2.46 -14.01 -16.52
C GLY A 12 1.48 -14.18 -15.35
N VAL A 13 1.77 -15.14 -14.49
CA VAL A 13 1.02 -15.42 -13.27
C VAL A 13 1.87 -15.02 -12.06
N LEU A 14 1.28 -14.27 -11.14
CA LEU A 14 1.88 -14.01 -9.84
C LEU A 14 0.80 -14.05 -8.76
N ILE A 15 1.09 -14.77 -7.68
CA ILE A 15 0.38 -14.66 -6.41
C ILE A 15 1.43 -14.40 -5.34
N ALA A 16 1.37 -13.22 -4.73
CA ALA A 16 2.23 -12.85 -3.61
C ALA A 16 1.37 -12.67 -2.36
N ALA A 17 1.64 -13.48 -1.34
CA ALA A 17 0.97 -13.42 -0.05
C ALA A 17 1.96 -13.00 1.04
N GLY A 18 1.54 -12.09 1.92
CA GLY A 18 2.43 -11.57 2.96
C GLY A 18 1.75 -10.68 3.99
N SER A 19 2.54 -9.91 4.74
CA SER A 19 2.04 -8.93 5.71
C SER A 19 1.27 -7.79 5.01
N GLY A 20 0.27 -7.20 5.71
CA GLY A 20 -0.58 -6.17 5.12
C GLY A 20 0.02 -4.75 5.09
N GLY A 21 0.97 -4.46 5.99
CA GLY A 21 1.38 -3.07 6.29
C GLY A 21 2.19 -2.38 5.19
N MET A 22 2.91 -3.14 4.34
CA MET A 22 3.75 -2.61 3.26
C MET A 22 3.45 -3.26 1.91
N ALA A 23 2.27 -3.85 1.78
CA ALA A 23 1.87 -4.47 0.53
C ALA A 23 1.62 -3.40 -0.54
N GLN A 24 2.23 -3.57 -1.70
CA GLN A 24 2.08 -2.71 -2.86
C GLN A 24 1.62 -3.54 -4.05
N ASN A 25 0.77 -2.94 -4.88
CA ASN A 25 0.38 -3.48 -6.18
C ASN A 25 1.23 -2.87 -7.28
N PHE A 26 1.06 -3.35 -8.50
CA PHE A 26 1.65 -2.74 -9.69
C PHE A 26 1.06 -1.35 -9.96
N GLY A 27 1.78 -0.53 -10.73
CA GLY A 27 1.28 0.73 -11.24
C GLY A 27 0.46 0.55 -12.51
N GLU A 28 -0.53 1.41 -12.73
CA GLU A 28 -1.39 1.41 -13.92
C GLU A 28 -0.56 1.72 -15.18
N SER A 29 0.31 2.74 -15.09
CA SER A 29 1.15 3.17 -16.21
C SER A 29 2.21 2.12 -16.53
N GLY A 30 2.13 1.55 -17.71
CA GLY A 30 3.05 0.51 -18.20
C GLY A 30 2.54 -0.92 -17.97
N SER A 31 1.50 -1.12 -17.18
CA SER A 31 0.84 -2.43 -17.07
C SER A 31 -0.07 -2.69 -18.26
N THR A 32 -0.10 -3.93 -18.73
CA THR A 32 -0.99 -4.42 -19.80
C THR A 32 -1.86 -5.59 -19.35
N GLN A 33 -1.69 -6.03 -18.11
CA GLN A 33 -2.45 -7.10 -17.49
C GLN A 33 -3.04 -6.62 -16.16
N GLY A 34 -4.24 -7.07 -15.83
CA GLY A 34 -4.93 -6.73 -14.59
C GLY A 34 -4.24 -7.30 -13.34
N SER A 35 -4.28 -6.56 -12.24
CA SER A 35 -3.78 -7.01 -10.94
C SER A 35 -4.67 -6.52 -9.81
N ILE A 36 -4.84 -7.36 -8.80
CA ILE A 36 -5.66 -7.10 -7.63
C ILE A 36 -4.81 -7.24 -6.38
N LEU A 37 -4.77 -6.19 -5.53
CA LEU A 37 -4.26 -6.24 -4.17
C LEU A 37 -5.45 -6.26 -3.20
N LEU A 38 -5.47 -7.25 -2.34
CA LEU A 38 -6.38 -7.31 -1.18
C LEU A 38 -5.60 -7.28 0.12
N THR A 39 -6.16 -6.60 1.11
CA THR A 39 -5.74 -6.65 2.50
C THR A 39 -6.85 -7.23 3.37
N TYR A 40 -6.45 -7.97 4.39
CA TYR A 40 -7.33 -8.61 5.35
C TYR A 40 -7.13 -8.00 6.73
N ASN A 41 -8.21 -7.81 7.47
CA ASN A 41 -8.16 -7.33 8.85
C ASN A 41 -7.60 -8.40 9.81
N GLU A 42 -7.78 -9.67 9.44
CA GLU A 42 -7.33 -10.82 10.19
C GLU A 42 -6.19 -11.53 9.46
N THR A 43 -5.48 -12.35 10.18
CA THR A 43 -4.46 -13.23 9.62
C THR A 43 -5.14 -14.41 8.92
N MET A 44 -4.80 -14.61 7.67
CA MET A 44 -5.34 -15.65 6.80
C MET A 44 -4.34 -16.79 6.65
N THR A 45 -4.87 -17.98 6.40
CA THR A 45 -4.12 -19.19 6.03
C THR A 45 -4.85 -19.93 4.92
N GLY A 46 -4.15 -20.82 4.23
CA GLY A 46 -4.74 -21.64 3.18
C GLY A 46 -4.55 -21.07 1.78
N THR A 47 -5.24 -21.68 0.84
CA THR A 47 -5.05 -21.44 -0.60
C THR A 47 -5.59 -20.07 -1.02
N VAL A 48 -4.84 -19.40 -1.88
CA VAL A 48 -5.25 -18.21 -2.61
C VAL A 48 -5.59 -18.63 -4.04
N ARG A 49 -6.76 -18.22 -4.54
CA ARG A 49 -7.20 -18.43 -5.91
C ARG A 49 -7.70 -17.13 -6.52
N VAL A 50 -7.55 -17.02 -7.82
CA VAL A 50 -8.27 -16.02 -8.62
C VAL A 50 -9.04 -16.73 -9.70
N LEU A 51 -10.33 -16.41 -9.79
CA LEU A 51 -11.27 -17.01 -10.76
C LEU A 51 -11.82 -15.90 -11.67
N ASP A 52 -12.14 -16.26 -12.90
CA ASP A 52 -12.88 -15.38 -13.80
C ASP A 52 -14.40 -15.37 -13.49
N ALA A 53 -15.17 -14.56 -14.22
CA ALA A 53 -16.62 -14.46 -14.05
C ALA A 53 -17.37 -15.77 -14.34
N ASN A 54 -16.75 -16.75 -15.00
CA ASN A 54 -17.32 -18.07 -15.28
C ASN A 54 -16.96 -19.11 -14.20
N GLY A 55 -16.17 -18.71 -13.20
CA GLY A 55 -15.67 -19.60 -12.16
C GLY A 55 -14.43 -20.42 -12.59
N THR A 56 -13.77 -20.05 -13.69
CA THR A 56 -12.53 -20.69 -14.12
C THR A 56 -11.37 -20.18 -13.29
N VAL A 57 -10.59 -21.09 -12.68
CA VAL A 57 -9.40 -20.72 -11.92
C VAL A 57 -8.31 -20.25 -12.88
N LEU A 58 -7.94 -18.98 -12.77
CA LEU A 58 -6.86 -18.37 -13.54
C LEU A 58 -5.50 -18.58 -12.89
N ALA A 59 -5.45 -18.59 -11.56
CA ALA A 59 -4.25 -18.88 -10.79
C ALA A 59 -4.61 -19.41 -9.40
N GLU A 60 -3.74 -20.26 -8.86
CA GLU A 60 -3.88 -20.84 -7.53
C GLU A 60 -2.50 -21.01 -6.87
N TYR A 61 -2.42 -20.72 -5.58
CA TYR A 61 -1.22 -20.95 -4.77
C TYR A 61 -1.58 -21.12 -3.31
N THR A 62 -0.93 -22.06 -2.63
CA THR A 62 -1.09 -22.29 -1.19
C THR A 62 0.17 -21.78 -0.47
N PRO A 63 0.12 -20.59 0.16
CA PRO A 63 1.22 -20.09 0.99
C PRO A 63 1.51 -21.03 2.16
N THR A 64 2.78 -21.22 2.47
CA THR A 64 3.21 -21.99 3.65
C THR A 64 3.19 -21.17 4.93
N LYS A 65 3.06 -19.85 4.82
CA LYS A 65 3.00 -18.90 5.93
C LYS A 65 1.64 -18.20 5.95
N GLU A 66 1.28 -17.73 7.12
CA GLU A 66 0.16 -16.83 7.29
C GLU A 66 0.34 -15.52 6.51
N TYR A 67 -0.76 -14.91 6.09
CA TYR A 67 -0.74 -13.68 5.32
C TYR A 67 -1.88 -12.74 5.74
N ARG A 68 -1.70 -11.46 5.49
CA ARG A 68 -2.71 -10.40 5.65
C ARG A 68 -2.89 -9.55 4.41
N SER A 69 -2.15 -9.87 3.36
CA SER A 69 -2.34 -9.28 2.03
C SER A 69 -2.03 -10.29 0.95
N VAL A 70 -2.71 -10.14 -0.18
CA VAL A 70 -2.41 -10.88 -1.40
C VAL A 70 -2.39 -9.93 -2.59
N VAL A 71 -1.41 -10.12 -3.46
CA VAL A 71 -1.40 -9.53 -4.80
C VAL A 71 -1.54 -10.66 -5.79
N VAL A 72 -2.54 -10.57 -6.67
CA VAL A 72 -2.79 -11.58 -7.69
C VAL A 72 -2.83 -10.93 -9.06
N THR A 73 -2.24 -11.59 -10.04
CA THR A 73 -2.34 -11.26 -11.46
C THR A 73 -2.22 -12.54 -12.27
N ALA A 74 -3.00 -12.64 -13.33
CA ALA A 74 -2.99 -13.79 -14.23
C ALA A 74 -3.35 -13.36 -15.66
N PRO A 75 -2.93 -14.10 -16.70
CA PRO A 75 -3.35 -13.88 -18.07
C PRO A 75 -4.88 -13.87 -18.16
N GLY A 76 -5.42 -12.94 -18.94
CA GLY A 76 -6.88 -12.77 -19.07
C GLY A 76 -7.48 -11.77 -18.07
N MET A 77 -6.74 -11.29 -17.09
CA MET A 77 -7.19 -10.21 -16.24
C MET A 77 -7.09 -8.87 -17.01
N VAL A 78 -8.23 -8.23 -17.24
CA VAL A 78 -8.36 -7.03 -18.06
C VAL A 78 -9.25 -5.99 -17.36
N SER A 79 -9.12 -4.74 -17.76
CA SER A 79 -10.03 -3.67 -17.32
C SER A 79 -11.47 -3.99 -17.73
N GLY A 80 -12.44 -3.74 -16.87
CA GLY A 80 -13.84 -4.09 -17.03
C GLY A 80 -14.18 -5.54 -16.68
N GLY A 81 -13.19 -6.41 -16.47
CA GLY A 81 -13.40 -7.80 -16.07
C GLY A 81 -13.78 -7.93 -14.60
N THR A 82 -14.60 -8.94 -14.30
CA THR A 82 -14.98 -9.31 -12.92
C THR A 82 -14.26 -10.60 -12.54
N TYR A 83 -13.67 -10.60 -11.35
CA TYR A 83 -12.86 -11.70 -10.82
C TYR A 83 -13.23 -11.97 -9.39
N THR A 84 -13.21 -13.25 -9.00
CA THR A 84 -13.32 -13.65 -7.60
C THR A 84 -11.94 -13.99 -7.07
N VAL A 85 -11.55 -13.34 -5.99
CA VAL A 85 -10.31 -13.66 -5.25
C VAL A 85 -10.70 -14.36 -3.96
N GLU A 86 -10.27 -15.61 -3.83
CA GLU A 86 -10.43 -16.41 -2.63
C GLU A 86 -9.10 -16.40 -1.84
N GLY A 87 -9.19 -16.21 -0.54
CA GLY A 87 -8.03 -16.25 0.36
C GLY A 87 -8.42 -16.92 1.68
N GLY A 88 -7.98 -18.17 1.87
CA GLY A 88 -8.40 -18.96 3.03
C GLY A 88 -9.91 -19.13 3.09
N SER A 89 -10.57 -18.54 4.09
CA SER A 89 -12.03 -18.55 4.27
C SER A 89 -12.75 -17.34 3.68
N ASP A 90 -12.02 -16.36 3.14
CA ASP A 90 -12.57 -15.13 2.55
C ASP A 90 -12.71 -15.29 1.04
N SER A 91 -13.77 -14.73 0.46
CA SER A 91 -14.03 -14.71 -0.98
C SER A 91 -14.61 -13.35 -1.35
N ARG A 92 -13.96 -12.67 -2.31
CA ARG A 92 -14.38 -11.35 -2.77
C ARG A 92 -14.49 -11.29 -4.27
N GLU A 93 -15.64 -10.82 -4.74
CA GLU A 93 -15.84 -10.48 -6.13
C GLU A 93 -15.41 -9.03 -6.39
N ILE A 94 -14.61 -8.81 -7.41
CA ILE A 94 -13.99 -7.53 -7.75
C ILE A 94 -14.14 -7.30 -9.24
N THR A 95 -14.71 -6.14 -9.60
CA THR A 95 -14.71 -5.66 -10.98
C THR A 95 -13.59 -4.63 -11.15
N LEU A 96 -12.69 -4.88 -12.07
CA LEU A 96 -11.58 -3.98 -12.39
C LEU A 96 -12.11 -2.79 -13.20
N SER A 97 -12.15 -1.61 -12.62
CA SER A 97 -12.47 -0.36 -13.34
C SER A 97 -11.31 0.13 -14.21
N GLY A 98 -10.07 -0.21 -13.85
CA GLY A 98 -8.81 -0.05 -14.59
C GLY A 98 -8.09 -1.39 -14.61
N LEU A 99 -6.78 -1.39 -14.85
CA LEU A 99 -5.98 -2.61 -14.76
C LEU A 99 -5.62 -2.95 -13.31
N ILE A 100 -5.55 -1.97 -12.44
CA ILE A 100 -5.01 -2.12 -11.08
C ILE A 100 -6.11 -1.86 -10.04
N TYR A 101 -6.32 -2.83 -9.17
CA TYR A 101 -7.22 -2.71 -8.01
C TYR A 101 -6.41 -2.76 -6.72
N GLY A 102 -6.57 -1.71 -5.87
CA GLY A 102 -5.81 -1.55 -4.64
C GLY A 102 -4.35 -1.18 -4.93
N THR A 103 -3.91 -0.01 -4.49
CA THR A 103 -2.56 0.51 -4.76
C THR A 103 -1.61 0.35 -3.59
N SER A 104 -2.15 0.37 -2.38
CA SER A 104 -1.39 0.16 -1.13
C SER A 104 -2.20 -0.66 -0.13
N GLY A 105 -1.55 -1.22 0.86
CA GLY A 105 -2.18 -2.04 1.89
C GLY A 105 -3.26 -1.33 2.73
N MET A 106 -3.45 -0.02 2.58
CA MET A 106 -4.49 0.75 3.24
C MET A 106 -5.77 0.92 2.42
N ASP A 107 -5.71 0.74 1.10
CA ASP A 107 -6.87 0.96 0.21
C ASP A 107 -7.89 -0.21 0.20
N GLY A 108 -7.52 -1.35 0.75
CA GLY A 108 -8.36 -2.56 0.78
C GLY A 108 -9.57 -2.51 1.73
N MET A 109 -9.78 -1.40 2.45
CA MET A 109 -10.94 -1.23 3.35
C MET A 109 -12.17 -0.61 2.67
N ALA A 110 -12.11 -0.24 1.40
CA ALA A 110 -13.29 0.19 0.65
C ALA A 110 -14.14 -1.03 0.29
N GLY A 111 -15.05 -1.41 1.18
CA GLY A 111 -16.13 -2.35 0.89
C GLY A 111 -16.99 -1.84 -0.26
N PRO A 112 -17.80 -2.70 -0.93
CA PRO A 112 -18.71 -2.30 -1.99
C PRO A 112 -19.81 -1.43 -1.39
N GLY A 113 -19.66 -0.09 -1.46
CA GLY A 113 -20.67 0.83 -0.92
C GLY A 113 -20.18 2.23 -0.57
N GLY A 114 -19.13 2.74 -1.13
CA GLY A 114 -18.66 4.10 -0.93
C GLY A 114 -19.10 5.05 -2.05
N MET A 115 -20.38 5.21 -2.31
CA MET A 115 -20.93 6.42 -2.94
C MET A 115 -21.00 7.52 -1.89
N GLY A 116 -20.23 8.58 -2.06
CA GLY A 116 -20.26 9.72 -1.17
C GLY A 116 -19.37 10.84 -1.65
N GLY A 117 -19.58 11.33 -2.87
CA GLY A 117 -19.15 12.66 -3.26
C GLY A 117 -19.94 13.67 -2.44
N MET A 118 -19.34 14.29 -1.43
CA MET A 118 -19.83 15.50 -0.81
C MET A 118 -19.09 16.67 -1.43
N GLY A 119 -19.86 17.37 -2.28
CA GLY A 119 -19.51 18.66 -2.82
C GLY A 119 -19.11 19.64 -1.73
N GLY A 120 -17.97 20.29 -1.92
CA GLY A 120 -17.55 21.42 -1.13
C GLY A 120 -18.56 22.56 -1.27
N GLN A 121 -19.26 22.87 -0.20
CA GLN A 121 -20.03 24.08 -0.06
C GLN A 121 -19.09 25.15 0.50
N GLY A 122 -18.88 26.18 -0.32
CA GLY A 122 -18.15 27.37 0.07
C GLY A 122 -18.77 28.04 1.29
N GLY A 123 -18.05 28.03 2.38
CA GLY A 123 -18.31 28.82 3.56
C GLY A 123 -17.55 30.12 3.45
N GLN A 124 -18.29 31.20 3.30
CA GLN A 124 -17.90 32.60 3.30
C GLN A 124 -17.26 32.96 4.65
N ALA A 125 -16.04 33.47 4.63
CA ALA A 125 -15.38 34.02 5.82
C ALA A 125 -16.10 35.30 6.28
N PRO A 126 -16.39 35.47 7.57
CA PRO A 126 -16.75 36.78 8.11
C PRO A 126 -15.50 37.64 8.27
N SER A 127 -15.55 38.79 7.63
CA SER A 127 -14.65 39.89 7.86
C SER A 127 -15.05 40.59 9.17
N ASP A 128 -14.20 40.52 10.18
CA ASP A 128 -14.21 41.52 11.23
C ASP A 128 -12.78 41.84 11.63
N GLY A 129 -12.53 43.15 11.61
CA GLY A 129 -11.28 43.75 11.84
C GLY A 129 -10.93 43.87 13.33
N GLY A 130 -9.67 44.15 13.58
CA GLY A 130 -9.27 44.75 14.83
C GLY A 130 -7.98 44.15 15.45
N GLY A 131 -6.98 44.95 15.50
CA GLY A 131 -5.99 44.89 16.56
C GLY A 131 -4.61 44.38 16.16
N MET A 132 -3.77 45.33 15.73
CA MET A 132 -2.32 45.19 15.80
C MET A 132 -1.89 45.03 17.26
N GLY A 133 -1.41 43.84 17.63
CA GLY A 133 -0.66 43.60 18.83
C GLY A 133 0.81 43.42 18.44
N THR A 134 1.66 44.33 18.89
CA THR A 134 3.11 44.21 18.80
C THR A 134 3.62 42.99 19.53
N PRO A 135 4.52 42.17 18.95
CA PRO A 135 5.15 41.07 19.66
C PRO A 135 6.11 41.56 20.73
N PRO A 136 6.17 40.90 21.89
CA PRO A 136 7.16 41.22 22.90
C PRO A 136 8.56 40.79 22.47
N ASP A 137 9.48 41.71 22.61
CA ASP A 137 10.91 41.54 22.49
C ASP A 137 11.40 40.52 23.53
N GLY A 138 11.78 39.34 23.04
CA GLY A 138 12.30 38.23 23.84
C GLY A 138 13.73 37.94 23.39
N THR A 139 14.69 38.43 24.14
CA THR A 139 16.13 38.18 24.06
C THR A 139 16.44 36.71 23.77
N MET A 140 17.13 36.47 22.65
CA MET A 140 17.77 35.19 22.34
C MET A 140 18.87 34.90 23.38
N GLY A 141 18.67 33.82 24.12
CA GLY A 141 19.73 33.24 24.95
C GLY A 141 20.70 32.45 24.10
N ASP A 142 21.98 32.66 24.29
CA ASP A 142 23.09 31.96 23.65
C ASP A 142 23.00 30.43 23.86
N PRO A 143 23.34 29.60 22.85
CA PRO A 143 23.42 28.16 23.00
C PRO A 143 24.65 27.77 23.86
N PRO A 144 24.53 26.76 24.73
CA PRO A 144 25.68 26.31 25.56
C PRO A 144 26.70 25.58 24.66
N SER A 145 27.92 26.09 24.68
CA SER A 145 29.12 25.44 24.16
C SER A 145 29.59 24.38 25.17
N GLY A 146 29.49 23.10 24.79
CA GLY A 146 29.99 22.02 25.62
C GLY A 146 29.82 20.67 24.91
N GLY A 147 30.68 20.36 23.95
CA GLY A 147 30.82 19.01 23.41
C GLY A 147 31.90 18.24 24.17
N PRO A 148 31.62 17.04 24.69
CA PRO A 148 32.69 16.16 25.12
C PRO A 148 33.27 15.45 23.90
N GLY A 149 34.55 15.68 23.63
CA GLY A 149 35.36 14.90 22.68
C GLY A 149 35.51 13.47 23.17
N GLY A 150 34.88 12.55 22.47
CA GLY A 150 35.11 11.14 22.63
C GLY A 150 35.99 10.66 21.48
N THR A 151 37.22 10.24 21.81
CA THR A 151 38.11 9.51 20.89
C THR A 151 37.50 8.16 20.51
N PRO A 152 37.46 7.77 19.22
CA PRO A 152 37.00 6.45 18.85
C PRO A 152 38.01 5.36 19.27
N PRO A 153 37.56 4.17 19.67
CA PRO A 153 38.44 3.08 20.04
C PRO A 153 39.18 2.50 18.83
N ASP A 154 40.44 2.17 19.04
CA ASP A 154 41.34 1.54 18.08
C ASP A 154 40.78 0.21 17.54
N ARG A 155 40.87 0.05 16.24
CA ARG A 155 40.50 -1.17 15.50
C ARG A 155 41.64 -2.19 15.65
N PRO A 156 41.39 -3.41 16.10
CA PRO A 156 42.44 -4.41 16.13
C PRO A 156 42.85 -4.85 14.72
N GLN A 157 44.13 -4.78 14.46
CA GLN A 157 44.76 -5.31 13.25
C GLN A 157 44.74 -6.85 13.27
N GLY A 158 44.09 -7.45 12.28
CA GLY A 158 44.15 -8.90 12.06
C GLY A 158 45.49 -9.29 11.52
N THR A 159 46.18 -10.17 12.25
CA THR A 159 47.40 -10.85 11.79
C THR A 159 47.05 -11.91 10.78
N SER A 160 47.60 -11.76 9.59
CA SER A 160 47.66 -12.84 8.59
C SER A 160 48.63 -13.94 9.04
N ASN A 161 48.20 -15.20 8.95
CA ASN A 161 49.06 -16.39 8.86
C ASN A 161 48.38 -17.39 7.92
#